data_235002f2bd0cf1bc3be6e019e9820855
#
_entry.id   235002f2bd0cf1bc3be6e019e9820855
#
_cell.length_a   1.000
_cell.length_b   1.000
_cell.length_c   1.000
_cell.angle_alpha   90.00
_cell.angle_beta   90.00
_cell.angle_gamma   90.00
#
_symmetry.space_group_name_H-M   'P 1'
#
loop_
_entity.id
_entity.type
_entity.pdbx_description
1 polymer ?
#
loop_
_entity_poly.entity_id
_entity_poly.type
_entity_poly.pdbx_seq_one_letter_code
_entity_poly.pdbx_strand_id
1 'polypeptide(L)'
;MFCNKFLQSFLFSVFFVATSANANLYDKPTLTIYSYNSFISKWGPGEVIKQGFEAQCDCQLNIVTLGDGVSILNRLRLEGNKTSADVILGLDNNLLGQAKQADIVTPHQITKPNNLNTDWWDEDFIPYDFGYFAFIYNKEKIKSPPHSLHELVENKANWKIIYQDPRTSTPGLGLLFWVKSIYGNDAVFAWQKIAKNTVTVTKGWSEAYGMFLKGEADFVLSYSTSPVAHIINDQDFRYNSAVFDEGHYRQVEIAGMTKYSQQPQLARRFLQYLLTPEVQQQFAEKNVMYPIISTSLPPAFDQINKINKALEFDAQKVADNQKAWVREWQSAISQ
;
A
#
# COMPACT_ATOMS: atom_id res chain seq x y z
N MET A 1 22.33 35.85 -96.74
CA MET A 1 22.93 36.52 -95.60
C MET A 1 22.06 36.27 -94.39
N PHE A 2 22.30 35.17 -93.70
CA PHE A 2 21.39 34.71 -92.65
C PHE A 2 22.11 34.81 -91.31
N CYS A 3 21.48 35.52 -90.36
CA CYS A 3 21.92 35.68 -88.97
C CYS A 3 21.17 34.74 -88.11
N ASN A 4 21.84 33.74 -87.57
CA ASN A 4 21.30 32.75 -86.59
C ASN A 4 21.51 33.27 -85.20
N LYS A 5 20.45 33.51 -84.44
CA LYS A 5 20.47 33.77 -82.98
C LYS A 5 20.23 32.50 -82.26
N PHE A 6 21.25 32.07 -81.49
CA PHE A 6 21.17 30.98 -80.51
C PHE A 6 20.51 31.52 -79.24
N LEU A 7 19.40 30.92 -78.86
CA LEU A 7 18.74 31.17 -77.57
C LEU A 7 19.18 30.12 -76.58
N GLN A 8 20.01 30.49 -75.60
CA GLN A 8 20.38 29.63 -74.49
C GLN A 8 19.34 29.68 -73.39
N SER A 9 18.61 28.57 -73.17
CA SER A 9 17.71 28.37 -72.02
C SER A 9 18.52 27.97 -70.82
N PHE A 10 18.52 28.80 -69.77
CA PHE A 10 19.04 28.48 -68.46
C PHE A 10 17.93 27.78 -67.65
N LEU A 11 18.10 26.45 -67.41
CA LEU A 11 17.27 25.71 -66.45
C LEU A 11 17.81 25.97 -65.03
N PHE A 12 17.06 26.66 -64.22
CA PHE A 12 17.31 26.79 -62.79
C PHE A 12 16.71 25.55 -62.07
N SER A 13 17.58 24.59 -61.70
CA SER A 13 17.18 23.47 -60.84
C SER A 13 17.12 23.96 -59.40
N VAL A 14 15.90 24.11 -58.87
CA VAL A 14 15.68 24.36 -57.43
C VAL A 14 15.83 23.05 -56.70
N PHE A 15 16.98 22.87 -56.00
CA PHE A 15 17.15 21.80 -55.05
C PHE A 15 16.32 22.09 -53.78
N PHE A 16 15.21 21.36 -53.60
CA PHE A 16 14.50 21.29 -52.32
C PHE A 16 15.32 20.39 -51.36
N VAL A 17 16.08 20.99 -50.45
CA VAL A 17 16.66 20.29 -49.31
C VAL A 17 15.53 20.01 -48.33
N ALA A 18 14.98 18.79 -48.36
CA ALA A 18 14.13 18.29 -47.34
C ALA A 18 14.96 18.09 -46.06
N THR A 19 14.92 19.05 -45.14
CA THR A 19 15.41 18.86 -43.78
C THR A 19 14.47 17.85 -43.09
N SER A 20 14.90 16.59 -43.10
CA SER A 20 14.31 15.58 -42.20
C SER A 20 14.50 16.07 -40.77
N ALA A 21 13.46 16.60 -40.17
CA ALA A 21 13.42 16.78 -38.72
C ALA A 21 13.49 15.36 -38.10
N ASN A 22 14.70 14.94 -37.74
CA ASN A 22 14.84 13.85 -36.80
C ASN A 22 14.17 14.33 -35.50
N ALA A 23 12.93 13.94 -35.29
CA ALA A 23 12.34 13.91 -33.98
C ALA A 23 13.22 12.94 -33.17
N ASN A 24 14.16 13.49 -32.40
CA ASN A 24 14.77 12.76 -31.33
C ASN A 24 13.61 12.26 -30.47
N LEU A 25 13.31 10.98 -30.57
CA LEU A 25 12.54 10.23 -29.57
C LEU A 25 13.38 10.32 -28.28
N TYR A 26 13.28 11.42 -27.56
CA TYR A 26 13.75 11.47 -26.17
C TYR A 26 12.94 10.41 -25.45
N ASP A 27 13.60 9.37 -25.01
CA ASP A 27 13.00 8.41 -24.11
C ASP A 27 12.41 9.20 -22.93
N LYS A 28 11.11 9.06 -22.74
CA LYS A 28 10.41 9.75 -21.64
C LYS A 28 11.07 9.37 -20.32
N PRO A 29 11.26 10.32 -19.40
CA PRO A 29 11.83 10.00 -18.09
C PRO A 29 10.99 8.92 -17.41
N THR A 30 11.64 7.93 -16.84
CA THR A 30 10.97 6.84 -16.12
C THR A 30 11.08 7.09 -14.63
N LEU A 31 9.94 7.07 -13.94
CA LEU A 31 9.84 7.10 -12.48
C LEU A 31 9.64 5.68 -11.96
N THR A 32 10.56 5.17 -11.16
CA THR A 32 10.47 3.83 -10.59
C THR A 32 9.88 3.88 -9.19
N ILE A 33 8.77 3.15 -8.99
CA ILE A 33 8.03 3.07 -7.74
C ILE A 33 8.13 1.66 -7.18
N TYR A 34 8.64 1.50 -5.95
CA TYR A 34 8.56 0.23 -5.23
C TYR A 34 7.26 0.20 -4.43
N SER A 35 6.45 -0.83 -4.67
CA SER A 35 5.13 -0.96 -4.06
C SER A 35 4.79 -2.41 -3.69
N TYR A 36 3.63 -2.60 -3.08
CA TYR A 36 3.12 -3.91 -2.67
C TYR A 36 2.32 -4.60 -3.79
N ASN A 37 2.17 -5.94 -3.67
CA ASN A 37 1.60 -6.75 -4.74
C ASN A 37 0.15 -6.39 -5.08
N SER A 38 -0.69 -6.13 -4.06
CA SER A 38 -2.10 -5.79 -4.29
C SER A 38 -2.31 -4.43 -4.96
N PHE A 39 -1.33 -3.51 -4.89
CA PHE A 39 -1.42 -2.19 -5.51
C PHE A 39 -1.66 -2.26 -7.03
N ILE A 40 -0.96 -3.16 -7.75
CA ILE A 40 -1.12 -3.36 -9.21
C ILE A 40 -1.94 -4.60 -9.57
N SER A 41 -2.62 -5.21 -8.59
CA SER A 41 -3.53 -6.31 -8.89
C SER A 41 -4.73 -5.81 -9.70
N LYS A 42 -5.49 -6.74 -10.30
CA LYS A 42 -6.72 -6.40 -11.03
C LYS A 42 -7.69 -5.51 -10.20
N TRP A 43 -7.67 -5.65 -8.89
CA TRP A 43 -8.53 -4.93 -7.94
C TRP A 43 -7.88 -3.66 -7.39
N GLY A 44 -6.55 -3.55 -7.52
CA GLY A 44 -5.77 -2.45 -6.93
C GLY A 44 -5.89 -1.14 -7.71
N PRO A 45 -5.49 -0.01 -7.08
CA PRO A 45 -5.58 1.32 -7.66
C PRO A 45 -4.44 1.63 -8.66
N GLY A 46 -3.37 0.82 -8.68
CA GLY A 46 -2.10 1.20 -9.30
C GLY A 46 -2.17 1.45 -10.79
N GLU A 47 -2.96 0.67 -11.54
CA GLU A 47 -3.07 0.86 -12.99
C GLU A 47 -3.76 2.19 -13.34
N VAL A 48 -4.84 2.54 -12.62
CA VAL A 48 -5.56 3.82 -12.85
C VAL A 48 -4.69 5.00 -12.43
N ILE A 49 -3.98 4.89 -11.29
CA ILE A 49 -3.05 5.94 -10.81
C ILE A 49 -1.90 6.12 -11.82
N LYS A 50 -1.34 5.01 -12.33
CA LYS A 50 -0.29 5.04 -13.35
C LYS A 50 -0.76 5.79 -14.60
N GLN A 51 -1.86 5.37 -15.20
CA GLN A 51 -2.41 5.98 -16.41
C GLN A 51 -2.71 7.47 -16.20
N GLY A 52 -3.33 7.82 -15.08
CA GLY A 52 -3.67 9.21 -14.77
C GLY A 52 -2.44 10.10 -14.56
N PHE A 53 -1.36 9.60 -13.96
CA PHE A 53 -0.13 10.35 -13.81
C PHE A 53 0.65 10.47 -15.13
N GLU A 54 0.79 9.38 -15.89
CA GLU A 54 1.47 9.37 -17.18
C GLU A 54 0.82 10.32 -18.19
N ALA A 55 -0.51 10.49 -18.11
CA ALA A 55 -1.25 11.42 -18.99
C ALA A 55 -0.88 12.90 -18.76
N GLN A 56 -0.32 13.25 -17.59
CA GLN A 56 -0.03 14.65 -17.22
C GLN A 56 1.45 14.94 -16.96
N CYS A 57 2.32 13.91 -16.90
CA CYS A 57 3.73 14.11 -16.56
C CYS A 57 4.68 14.10 -17.75
N ASP A 58 4.26 13.66 -18.92
CA ASP A 58 5.13 13.32 -20.06
C ASP A 58 6.25 12.36 -19.66
N CYS A 59 5.93 11.38 -18.86
CA CYS A 59 6.83 10.40 -18.28
C CYS A 59 6.27 8.97 -18.38
N GLN A 60 7.04 7.98 -17.93
CA GLN A 60 6.60 6.60 -17.72
C GLN A 60 6.74 6.22 -16.25
N LEU A 61 5.78 5.46 -15.71
CA LEU A 61 5.89 4.84 -14.41
C LEU A 61 6.27 3.37 -14.54
N ASN A 62 7.34 2.99 -13.85
CA ASN A 62 7.74 1.60 -13.65
C ASN A 62 7.40 1.19 -12.22
N ILE A 63 6.32 0.42 -12.03
CA ILE A 63 5.91 -0.05 -10.70
C ILE A 63 6.48 -1.45 -10.48
N VAL A 64 7.36 -1.57 -9.48
CA VAL A 64 8.00 -2.82 -9.06
C VAL A 64 7.36 -3.29 -7.77
N THR A 65 6.77 -4.48 -7.79
CA THR A 65 6.12 -5.06 -6.61
C THR A 65 7.03 -6.00 -5.84
N LEU A 66 7.02 -5.88 -4.51
CA LEU A 66 7.99 -6.52 -3.62
C LEU A 66 7.33 -7.25 -2.42
N GLY A 67 6.13 -7.74 -2.57
CA GLY A 67 5.34 -8.32 -1.47
C GLY A 67 4.55 -7.24 -0.73
N ASP A 68 4.71 -7.13 0.59
CA ASP A 68 4.08 -6.09 1.42
C ASP A 68 5.15 -5.10 1.96
N GLY A 69 4.75 -4.07 2.71
CA GLY A 69 5.62 -2.96 3.10
C GLY A 69 6.89 -3.35 3.86
N VAL A 70 6.83 -4.36 4.73
CA VAL A 70 8.05 -4.86 5.42
C VAL A 70 9.06 -5.42 4.41
N SER A 71 8.57 -6.15 3.40
CA SER A 71 9.42 -6.68 2.32
C SER A 71 10.02 -5.57 1.47
N ILE A 72 9.26 -4.50 1.20
CA ILE A 72 9.74 -3.30 0.50
C ILE A 72 10.91 -2.67 1.27
N LEU A 73 10.73 -2.41 2.57
CA LEU A 73 11.77 -1.82 3.42
C LEU A 73 13.02 -2.69 3.51
N ASN A 74 12.84 -4.01 3.64
CA ASN A 74 13.96 -4.96 3.67
C ASN A 74 14.74 -4.94 2.33
N ARG A 75 14.05 -4.87 1.20
CA ARG A 75 14.66 -4.76 -0.13
C ARG A 75 15.47 -3.48 -0.26
N LEU A 76 14.91 -2.35 0.13
CA LEU A 76 15.60 -1.05 0.11
C LEU A 76 16.86 -1.03 0.97
N ARG A 77 16.82 -1.64 2.16
CA ARG A 77 17.98 -1.79 3.03
C ARG A 77 19.10 -2.63 2.40
N LEU A 78 18.74 -3.69 1.68
CA LEU A 78 19.72 -4.53 0.99
C LEU A 78 20.36 -3.83 -0.21
N GLU A 79 19.59 -3.03 -0.93
CA GLU A 79 20.08 -2.29 -2.09
C GLU A 79 20.89 -1.06 -1.68
N GLY A 80 20.50 -0.39 -0.60
CA GLY A 80 21.15 0.83 -0.13
C GLY A 80 21.22 1.89 -1.22
N ASN A 81 22.41 2.43 -1.48
CA ASN A 81 22.65 3.43 -2.52
C ASN A 81 22.56 2.91 -3.96
N LYS A 82 22.35 1.61 -4.16
CA LYS A 82 22.16 0.99 -5.47
C LYS A 82 20.67 0.79 -5.82
N THR A 83 19.77 1.24 -4.97
CA THR A 83 18.34 1.12 -5.26
C THR A 83 17.98 1.89 -6.52
N SER A 84 17.11 1.31 -7.33
CA SER A 84 16.52 1.97 -8.49
C SER A 84 15.19 2.68 -8.14
N ALA A 85 14.72 2.58 -6.91
CA ALA A 85 13.48 3.22 -6.50
C ALA A 85 13.64 4.73 -6.43
N ASP A 86 12.78 5.46 -7.11
CA ASP A 86 12.59 6.90 -6.95
C ASP A 86 11.58 7.18 -5.83
N VAL A 87 10.51 6.37 -5.78
CA VAL A 87 9.42 6.47 -4.81
C VAL A 87 9.22 5.13 -4.11
N ILE A 88 8.95 5.22 -2.81
CA ILE A 88 8.52 4.12 -1.95
C ILE A 88 7.03 4.35 -1.67
N LEU A 89 6.17 3.37 -1.97
CA LEU A 89 4.74 3.44 -1.74
C LEU A 89 4.27 2.14 -1.09
N GLY A 90 3.68 2.22 0.12
CA GLY A 90 3.16 1.04 0.83
C GLY A 90 3.99 0.62 2.04
N LEU A 91 4.79 1.52 2.61
CA LEU A 91 5.14 1.41 4.02
C LEU A 91 3.95 1.89 4.85
N ASP A 92 4.05 1.80 6.16
CA ASP A 92 3.06 2.34 7.09
C ASP A 92 3.71 3.13 8.24
N ASN A 93 2.87 3.81 9.02
CA ASN A 93 3.29 4.57 10.19
C ASN A 93 4.14 3.75 11.17
N ASN A 94 3.96 2.44 11.24
CA ASN A 94 4.73 1.55 12.13
C ASN A 94 6.15 1.29 11.63
N LEU A 95 6.39 1.42 10.34
CA LEU A 95 7.71 1.27 9.72
C LEU A 95 8.49 2.59 9.65
N LEU A 96 7.87 3.74 9.99
CA LEU A 96 8.48 5.06 9.89
C LEU A 96 9.85 5.14 10.55
N GLY A 97 9.95 4.74 11.82
CA GLY A 97 11.21 4.79 12.57
C GLY A 97 12.32 3.96 11.92
N GLN A 98 11.97 2.79 11.41
CA GLN A 98 12.92 1.93 10.72
C GLN A 98 13.34 2.44 9.35
N ALA A 99 12.41 3.08 8.61
CA ALA A 99 12.71 3.70 7.33
C ALA A 99 13.66 4.89 7.50
N LYS A 100 13.44 5.73 8.51
CA LYS A 100 14.35 6.84 8.86
C LYS A 100 15.73 6.35 9.32
N GLN A 101 15.79 5.32 10.14
CA GLN A 101 17.06 4.72 10.57
C GLN A 101 17.85 4.09 9.40
N ALA A 102 17.16 3.66 8.34
CA ALA A 102 17.82 3.12 7.15
C ALA A 102 18.50 4.19 6.28
N ASP A 103 18.24 5.48 6.55
CA ASP A 103 18.82 6.63 5.86
C ASP A 103 18.70 6.56 4.31
N ILE A 104 17.51 6.17 3.83
CA ILE A 104 17.23 5.95 2.40
C ILE A 104 16.28 6.98 1.81
N VAL A 105 15.63 7.77 2.66
CA VAL A 105 14.61 8.75 2.26
C VAL A 105 15.14 10.18 2.34
N THR A 106 14.45 11.09 1.70
CA THR A 106 14.74 12.54 1.72
C THR A 106 13.45 13.33 1.89
N PRO A 107 13.47 14.50 2.53
CA PRO A 107 12.28 15.33 2.74
C PRO A 107 11.55 15.64 1.44
N HIS A 108 10.25 15.42 1.43
CA HIS A 108 9.40 15.61 0.24
C HIS A 108 9.09 17.09 -0.03
N GLN A 109 9.22 17.99 0.93
CA GLN A 109 8.97 19.44 0.81
C GLN A 109 7.54 19.79 0.33
N ILE A 110 6.56 18.95 0.60
CA ILE A 110 5.15 19.19 0.28
C ILE A 110 4.50 19.83 1.49
N THR A 111 3.75 20.91 1.27
CA THR A 111 2.99 21.56 2.34
C THR A 111 1.85 20.65 2.81
N LYS A 112 1.71 20.48 4.13
CA LYS A 112 0.61 19.71 4.71
C LYS A 112 -0.74 20.29 4.28
N PRO A 113 -1.62 19.48 3.65
CA PRO A 113 -2.98 19.92 3.33
C PRO A 113 -3.81 20.25 4.57
N ASN A 114 -4.67 21.27 4.48
CA ASN A 114 -5.52 21.68 5.60
C ASN A 114 -6.76 20.78 5.80
N ASN A 115 -7.09 19.93 4.83
CA ASN A 115 -8.29 19.09 4.79
C ASN A 115 -7.96 17.60 4.96
N LEU A 116 -6.96 17.28 5.76
CA LEU A 116 -6.61 15.89 6.08
C LEU A 116 -7.67 15.27 7.02
N ASN A 117 -8.03 14.02 6.72
CA ASN A 117 -8.86 13.16 7.57
C ASN A 117 -8.07 12.47 8.70
N THR A 118 -6.80 12.80 8.85
CA THR A 118 -5.90 12.30 9.89
C THR A 118 -5.03 13.43 10.43
N ASP A 119 -4.59 13.31 11.65
CA ASP A 119 -3.58 14.19 12.27
C ASP A 119 -2.14 13.80 11.88
N TRP A 120 -1.95 12.61 11.28
CA TRP A 120 -0.65 12.08 10.92
C TRP A 120 -0.03 12.85 9.75
N TRP A 121 1.21 13.28 9.90
CA TRP A 121 2.04 13.91 8.87
C TRP A 121 3.51 13.82 9.26
N ASP A 122 4.40 13.64 8.27
CA ASP A 122 5.85 13.54 8.47
C ASP A 122 6.59 14.32 7.38
N GLU A 123 7.84 14.70 7.60
CA GLU A 123 8.64 15.47 6.64
C GLU A 123 9.14 14.63 5.46
N ASP A 124 9.42 13.35 5.71
CA ASP A 124 9.97 12.43 4.71
C ASP A 124 8.88 11.61 4.00
N PHE A 125 7.72 11.44 4.64
CA PHE A 125 6.62 10.63 4.14
C PHE A 125 5.29 11.37 4.18
N ILE A 126 4.54 11.28 3.08
CA ILE A 126 3.12 11.67 3.07
C ILE A 126 2.25 10.45 3.41
N PRO A 127 1.14 10.62 4.14
CA PRO A 127 0.09 9.61 4.19
C PRO A 127 -0.69 9.61 2.87
N TYR A 128 -1.25 8.47 2.46
CA TYR A 128 -2.11 8.44 1.27
C TYR A 128 -3.46 7.73 1.50
N ASP A 129 -3.54 6.81 2.46
CA ASP A 129 -4.78 6.25 2.95
C ASP A 129 -4.59 5.70 4.38
N PHE A 130 -5.67 5.24 5.01
CA PHE A 130 -5.62 4.59 6.31
C PHE A 130 -6.72 3.56 6.49
N GLY A 131 -6.55 2.66 7.46
CA GLY A 131 -7.54 1.66 7.83
C GLY A 131 -7.30 1.08 9.21
N TYR A 132 -8.12 0.09 9.57
CA TYR A 132 -8.03 -0.62 10.83
C TYR A 132 -7.91 -2.12 10.55
N PHE A 133 -6.94 -2.78 11.16
CA PHE A 133 -6.86 -4.23 11.04
C PHE A 133 -8.08 -4.89 11.68
N ALA A 134 -8.58 -5.91 11.00
CA ALA A 134 -9.71 -6.69 11.48
C ALA A 134 -9.61 -8.13 10.97
N PHE A 135 -10.24 -9.06 11.67
CA PHE A 135 -10.45 -10.40 11.19
C PHE A 135 -11.73 -10.45 10.36
N ILE A 136 -11.58 -10.85 9.09
CA ILE A 136 -12.68 -10.99 8.15
C ILE A 136 -13.21 -12.42 8.19
N TYR A 137 -14.53 -12.55 8.12
CA TYR A 137 -15.23 -13.82 8.17
C TYR A 137 -16.43 -13.85 7.21
N ASN A 138 -16.95 -15.04 6.93
CA ASN A 138 -18.17 -15.22 6.17
C ASN A 138 -19.37 -15.34 7.13
N LYS A 139 -20.27 -14.33 7.15
CA LYS A 139 -21.44 -14.28 8.04
C LYS A 139 -22.51 -15.32 7.74
N GLU A 140 -22.44 -16.01 6.62
CA GLU A 140 -23.30 -17.17 6.35
C GLU A 140 -22.83 -18.40 7.12
N LYS A 141 -21.51 -18.52 7.33
CA LYS A 141 -20.89 -19.63 8.08
C LYS A 141 -20.82 -19.34 9.58
N ILE A 142 -20.46 -18.11 9.96
CA ILE A 142 -20.29 -17.71 11.35
C ILE A 142 -21.36 -16.71 11.72
N LYS A 143 -22.31 -17.12 12.58
CA LYS A 143 -23.44 -16.30 13.02
C LYS A 143 -23.11 -15.44 14.25
N SER A 144 -22.17 -15.88 15.05
CA SER A 144 -21.70 -15.20 16.25
C SER A 144 -20.19 -15.10 16.21
N PRO A 145 -19.62 -14.08 15.51
CA PRO A 145 -18.18 -13.84 15.49
C PRO A 145 -17.71 -13.38 16.89
N PRO A 146 -16.41 -13.50 17.21
CA PRO A 146 -15.87 -12.98 18.45
C PRO A 146 -16.04 -11.46 18.54
N HIS A 147 -16.35 -10.96 19.73
CA HIS A 147 -16.51 -9.53 20.01
C HIS A 147 -15.28 -8.91 20.67
N SER A 148 -14.23 -9.71 20.86
CA SER A 148 -12.97 -9.26 21.44
C SER A 148 -11.80 -10.08 20.92
N LEU A 149 -10.58 -9.51 20.99
CA LEU A 149 -9.37 -10.26 20.69
C LEU A 149 -9.18 -11.39 21.73
N HIS A 150 -9.61 -11.16 22.97
CA HIS A 150 -9.61 -12.20 24.01
C HIS A 150 -10.47 -13.40 23.61
N GLU A 151 -11.67 -13.19 23.10
CA GLU A 151 -12.52 -14.29 22.62
C GLU A 151 -11.92 -15.03 21.44
N LEU A 152 -11.31 -14.31 20.50
CA LEU A 152 -10.63 -14.93 19.35
C LEU A 152 -9.43 -15.76 19.81
N VAL A 153 -8.65 -15.27 20.77
CA VAL A 153 -7.48 -15.97 21.34
C VAL A 153 -7.91 -17.21 22.14
N GLU A 154 -8.93 -17.11 22.98
CA GLU A 154 -9.49 -18.27 23.71
C GLU A 154 -10.13 -19.30 22.77
N ASN A 155 -10.71 -18.84 21.70
CA ASN A 155 -11.21 -19.65 20.57
C ASN A 155 -11.95 -20.93 20.97
N LYS A 156 -12.94 -20.80 21.82
CA LYS A 156 -13.77 -21.95 22.29
C LYS A 156 -14.52 -22.65 21.16
N ALA A 157 -14.71 -22.00 20.01
CA ALA A 157 -15.36 -22.53 18.82
C ALA A 157 -14.40 -23.28 17.88
N ASN A 158 -13.10 -23.27 18.16
CA ASN A 158 -12.04 -23.87 17.34
C ASN A 158 -11.99 -23.33 15.90
N TRP A 159 -12.22 -22.02 15.72
CA TRP A 159 -12.13 -21.37 14.41
C TRP A 159 -10.71 -21.47 13.86
N LYS A 160 -10.62 -21.71 12.57
CA LYS A 160 -9.36 -21.70 11.83
C LYS A 160 -8.99 -20.27 11.43
N ILE A 161 -7.75 -19.89 11.68
CA ILE A 161 -7.24 -18.53 11.48
C ILE A 161 -6.09 -18.55 10.49
N ILE A 162 -6.06 -17.58 9.57
CA ILE A 162 -4.91 -17.25 8.72
C ILE A 162 -4.50 -15.80 8.99
N TYR A 163 -3.21 -15.59 9.14
CA TYR A 163 -2.62 -14.25 9.23
C TYR A 163 -1.24 -14.21 8.56
N GLN A 164 -0.63 -13.03 8.45
CA GLN A 164 0.61 -12.83 7.73
C GLN A 164 1.80 -12.76 8.69
N ASP A 165 2.97 -13.11 8.17
CA ASP A 165 4.25 -13.06 8.91
C ASP A 165 4.67 -11.60 9.18
N PRO A 166 4.87 -11.19 10.44
CA PRO A 166 5.28 -9.83 10.79
C PRO A 166 6.68 -9.45 10.28
N ARG A 167 7.46 -10.43 9.80
CA ARG A 167 8.80 -10.19 9.25
C ARG A 167 8.78 -9.80 7.77
N THR A 168 7.64 -9.96 7.10
CA THR A 168 7.51 -9.74 5.65
C THR A 168 6.30 -8.89 5.27
N SER A 169 5.29 -8.79 6.14
CA SER A 169 3.98 -8.18 5.87
C SER A 169 3.63 -7.08 6.88
N THR A 170 3.15 -5.93 6.41
CA THR A 170 2.63 -4.85 7.25
C THR A 170 1.38 -5.26 8.03
N PRO A 171 0.37 -5.97 7.46
CA PRO A 171 -0.72 -6.52 8.27
C PRO A 171 -0.26 -7.48 9.37
N GLY A 172 0.68 -8.37 9.07
CA GLY A 172 1.24 -9.27 10.08
C GLY A 172 1.93 -8.51 11.21
N LEU A 173 2.67 -7.45 10.86
CA LEU A 173 3.30 -6.56 11.83
C LEU A 173 2.23 -5.79 12.64
N GLY A 174 1.17 -5.33 12.00
CA GLY A 174 0.04 -4.69 12.65
C GLY A 174 -0.66 -5.60 13.66
N LEU A 175 -0.84 -6.88 13.34
CA LEU A 175 -1.37 -7.86 14.29
C LEU A 175 -0.43 -8.06 15.49
N LEU A 176 0.88 -8.08 15.24
CA LEU A 176 1.87 -8.16 16.32
C LEU A 176 1.67 -7.02 17.33
N PHE A 177 1.51 -5.80 16.84
CA PHE A 177 1.29 -4.63 17.68
C PHE A 177 -0.10 -4.63 18.32
N TRP A 178 -1.12 -5.09 17.60
CA TRP A 178 -2.48 -5.21 18.14
C TRP A 178 -2.52 -6.18 19.32
N VAL A 179 -1.96 -7.39 19.17
CA VAL A 179 -1.84 -8.35 20.28
C VAL A 179 -1.04 -7.73 21.42
N LYS A 180 0.09 -7.07 21.12
CA LYS A 180 0.93 -6.44 22.16
C LYS A 180 0.25 -5.29 22.87
N SER A 181 -0.61 -4.52 22.19
CA SER A 181 -1.36 -3.42 22.79
C SER A 181 -2.43 -3.88 23.80
N ILE A 182 -3.00 -5.07 23.58
CA ILE A 182 -4.07 -5.62 24.42
C ILE A 182 -3.50 -6.51 25.54
N TYR A 183 -2.55 -7.39 25.21
CA TYR A 183 -2.00 -8.39 26.14
C TYR A 183 -0.75 -7.93 26.88
N GLY A 184 -0.07 -6.89 26.40
CA GLY A 184 1.13 -6.38 27.06
C GLY A 184 2.18 -7.48 27.28
N ASN A 185 2.48 -7.80 28.54
CA ASN A 185 3.45 -8.84 28.90
C ASN A 185 2.93 -10.26 28.66
N ASP A 186 1.61 -10.44 28.57
CA ASP A 186 0.98 -11.74 28.33
C ASP A 186 0.85 -12.09 26.85
N ALA A 187 1.45 -11.30 25.94
CA ALA A 187 1.38 -11.52 24.52
C ALA A 187 1.90 -12.90 24.08
N VAL A 188 2.90 -13.46 24.78
CA VAL A 188 3.41 -14.84 24.54
C VAL A 188 2.30 -15.86 24.68
N PHE A 189 1.51 -15.76 25.76
CA PHE A 189 0.35 -16.63 25.98
C PHE A 189 -0.67 -16.52 24.85
N ALA A 190 -0.99 -15.28 24.42
CA ALA A 190 -1.94 -15.05 23.33
C ALA A 190 -1.43 -15.69 22.03
N TRP A 191 -0.15 -15.55 21.70
CA TRP A 191 0.44 -16.14 20.49
C TRP A 191 0.44 -17.68 20.52
N GLN A 192 0.73 -18.30 21.65
CA GLN A 192 0.64 -19.76 21.81
C GLN A 192 -0.77 -20.28 21.59
N LYS A 193 -1.79 -19.52 22.03
CA LYS A 193 -3.20 -19.86 21.80
C LYS A 193 -3.59 -19.68 20.33
N ILE A 194 -3.22 -18.56 19.71
CA ILE A 194 -3.48 -18.29 18.29
C ILE A 194 -2.84 -19.39 17.42
N ALA A 195 -1.59 -19.76 17.71
CA ALA A 195 -0.84 -20.76 16.94
C ALA A 195 -1.56 -22.11 16.85
N LYS A 196 -2.27 -22.54 17.90
CA LYS A 196 -3.00 -23.81 17.91
C LYS A 196 -4.10 -23.90 16.86
N ASN A 197 -4.66 -22.77 16.46
CA ASN A 197 -5.75 -22.66 15.51
C ASN A 197 -5.32 -22.01 14.19
N THR A 198 -4.05 -21.70 14.05
CA THR A 198 -3.50 -21.09 12.84
C THR A 198 -3.30 -22.16 11.76
N VAL A 199 -3.99 -22.03 10.63
CA VAL A 199 -3.82 -22.92 9.47
C VAL A 199 -2.43 -22.72 8.89
N THR A 200 -2.07 -21.46 8.67
CA THR A 200 -0.75 -21.05 8.18
C THR A 200 -0.49 -19.58 8.48
N VAL A 201 0.80 -19.23 8.49
CA VAL A 201 1.29 -17.84 8.49
C VAL A 201 1.86 -17.56 7.11
N THR A 202 1.19 -16.71 6.34
CA THR A 202 1.56 -16.44 4.94
C THR A 202 2.63 -15.37 4.84
N LYS A 203 3.32 -15.33 3.70
CA LYS A 203 4.33 -14.31 3.43
C LYS A 203 3.73 -12.90 3.29
N GLY A 204 2.51 -12.79 2.76
CA GLY A 204 1.85 -11.51 2.50
C GLY A 204 0.34 -11.61 2.47
N TRP A 205 -0.30 -10.45 2.40
CA TRP A 205 -1.74 -10.28 2.48
C TRP A 205 -2.49 -11.01 1.35
N SER A 206 -2.05 -10.86 0.10
CA SER A 206 -2.75 -11.44 -1.05
C SER A 206 -2.88 -12.96 -0.99
N GLU A 207 -1.86 -13.64 -0.46
CA GLU A 207 -1.87 -15.09 -0.25
C GLU A 207 -2.88 -15.49 0.82
N ALA A 208 -2.83 -14.83 2.01
CA ALA A 208 -3.75 -15.10 3.11
C ALA A 208 -5.20 -14.92 2.69
N TYR A 209 -5.50 -13.78 2.06
CA TYR A 209 -6.85 -13.46 1.65
C TYR A 209 -7.36 -14.42 0.57
N GLY A 210 -6.50 -14.80 -0.39
CA GLY A 210 -6.82 -15.80 -1.41
C GLY A 210 -7.15 -17.18 -0.84
N MET A 211 -6.43 -17.64 0.20
CA MET A 211 -6.71 -18.88 0.92
C MET A 211 -8.05 -18.82 1.66
N PHE A 212 -8.33 -17.71 2.33
CA PHE A 212 -9.61 -17.48 3.00
C PHE A 212 -10.79 -17.54 2.02
N LEU A 213 -10.70 -16.90 0.86
CA LEU A 213 -11.76 -16.93 -0.16
C LEU A 213 -12.01 -18.33 -0.72
N LYS A 214 -11.01 -19.21 -0.69
CA LYS A 214 -11.16 -20.64 -1.01
C LYS A 214 -11.80 -21.46 0.12
N GLY A 215 -12.01 -20.84 1.29
CA GLY A 215 -12.62 -21.47 2.45
C GLY A 215 -11.65 -22.30 3.30
N GLU A 216 -10.34 -22.04 3.22
CA GLU A 216 -9.30 -22.75 3.97
C GLU A 216 -9.24 -22.32 5.44
N ALA A 217 -9.85 -21.18 5.80
CA ALA A 217 -9.97 -20.69 7.17
C ALA A 217 -11.32 -20.02 7.42
N ASP A 218 -11.67 -19.88 8.71
CA ASP A 218 -12.87 -19.18 9.18
C ASP A 218 -12.65 -17.69 9.29
N PHE A 219 -11.43 -17.29 9.68
CA PHE A 219 -10.99 -15.91 9.82
C PHE A 219 -9.67 -15.66 9.10
N VAL A 220 -9.58 -14.52 8.46
CA VAL A 220 -8.32 -14.00 7.90
C VAL A 220 -8.05 -12.59 8.45
N LEU A 221 -6.80 -12.34 8.82
CA LEU A 221 -6.37 -10.97 9.12
C LEU A 221 -6.39 -10.12 7.85
N SER A 222 -7.10 -9.00 7.91
CA SER A 222 -7.20 -8.02 6.84
C SER A 222 -7.58 -6.66 7.43
N TYR A 223 -8.40 -5.89 6.71
CA TYR A 223 -8.87 -4.57 7.12
C TYR A 223 -10.38 -4.56 7.33
N SER A 224 -10.85 -3.72 8.25
CA SER A 224 -12.29 -3.57 8.51
C SER A 224 -13.09 -3.20 7.26
N THR A 225 -12.42 -2.59 6.29
CA THR A 225 -12.98 -2.16 5.01
C THR A 225 -12.93 -3.23 3.90
N SER A 226 -12.23 -4.35 4.10
CA SER A 226 -12.09 -5.40 3.08
C SER A 226 -13.44 -5.90 2.49
N PRO A 227 -14.54 -5.99 3.26
CA PRO A 227 -15.85 -6.37 2.68
C PRO A 227 -16.37 -5.42 1.60
N VAL A 228 -15.94 -4.15 1.60
CA VAL A 228 -16.33 -3.15 0.59
C VAL A 228 -15.94 -3.62 -0.82
N ALA A 229 -14.76 -4.26 -0.98
CA ALA A 229 -14.31 -4.75 -2.27
C ALA A 229 -15.29 -5.78 -2.87
N HIS A 230 -15.81 -6.70 -2.04
CA HIS A 230 -16.78 -7.70 -2.47
C HIS A 230 -18.13 -7.08 -2.85
N ILE A 231 -18.57 -6.07 -2.08
CA ILE A 231 -19.82 -5.37 -2.36
C ILE A 231 -19.73 -4.60 -3.68
N ILE A 232 -18.64 -3.86 -3.90
CA ILE A 232 -18.44 -3.05 -5.11
C ILE A 232 -18.29 -3.92 -6.37
N ASN A 233 -17.44 -4.95 -6.29
CA ASN A 233 -17.06 -5.71 -7.47
C ASN A 233 -18.03 -6.84 -7.83
N ASP A 234 -18.61 -7.49 -6.81
CA ASP A 234 -19.35 -8.74 -7.00
C ASP A 234 -20.79 -8.70 -6.43
N GLN A 235 -21.20 -7.58 -5.81
CA GLN A 235 -22.44 -7.46 -5.02
C GLN A 235 -22.55 -8.58 -3.96
N ASP A 236 -21.41 -8.99 -3.42
CA ASP A 236 -21.29 -10.06 -2.43
C ASP A 236 -21.26 -9.51 -1.01
N PHE A 237 -22.33 -9.74 -0.28
CA PHE A 237 -22.55 -9.27 1.10
C PHE A 237 -22.22 -10.33 2.15
N ARG A 238 -21.64 -11.46 1.78
CA ARG A 238 -21.35 -12.57 2.71
C ARG A 238 -20.24 -12.27 3.70
N TYR A 239 -19.32 -11.37 3.35
CA TYR A 239 -18.15 -11.07 4.18
C TYR A 239 -18.41 -9.88 5.11
N ASN A 240 -17.85 -9.96 6.32
CA ASN A 240 -17.88 -8.85 7.27
C ASN A 240 -16.62 -8.90 8.16
N SER A 241 -16.36 -7.81 8.88
CA SER A 241 -15.30 -7.72 9.88
C SER A 241 -15.84 -8.03 11.28
N ALA A 242 -15.11 -8.84 12.05
CA ALA A 242 -15.35 -8.97 13.49
C ALA A 242 -14.94 -7.66 14.17
N VAL A 243 -15.82 -7.08 14.98
CA VAL A 243 -15.59 -5.82 15.71
C VAL A 243 -15.25 -6.14 17.16
N PHE A 244 -14.12 -5.65 17.64
CA PHE A 244 -13.60 -5.93 18.96
C PHE A 244 -13.77 -4.74 19.90
N ASP A 245 -14.31 -5.00 21.08
CA ASP A 245 -14.57 -3.99 22.12
C ASP A 245 -13.30 -3.31 22.63
N GLU A 246 -12.16 -4.03 22.62
CA GLU A 246 -10.86 -3.45 23.00
C GLU A 246 -10.37 -2.39 22.01
N GLY A 247 -10.91 -2.38 20.78
CA GLY A 247 -10.52 -1.52 19.67
C GLY A 247 -9.68 -2.25 18.62
N HIS A 248 -9.41 -1.53 17.53
CA HIS A 248 -8.71 -2.04 16.37
C HIS A 248 -7.43 -1.23 16.12
N TYR A 249 -6.33 -1.92 15.79
CA TYR A 249 -5.07 -1.26 15.53
C TYR A 249 -5.12 -0.52 14.19
N ARG A 250 -4.77 0.77 14.22
CA ARG A 250 -4.79 1.66 13.05
C ARG A 250 -3.52 1.50 12.24
N GLN A 251 -3.66 1.46 10.93
CA GLN A 251 -2.59 1.62 9.96
C GLN A 251 -2.82 2.90 9.16
N VAL A 252 -1.76 3.69 8.98
CA VAL A 252 -1.70 4.80 8.01
C VAL A 252 -0.67 4.40 6.98
N GLU A 253 -1.08 4.21 5.73
CA GLU A 253 -0.15 3.91 4.65
C GLU A 253 0.57 5.17 4.18
N ILE A 254 1.87 5.04 3.93
CA ILE A 254 2.76 6.17 3.67
C ILE A 254 3.58 5.97 2.40
N ALA A 255 3.86 7.09 1.72
CA ALA A 255 4.73 7.15 0.56
C ALA A 255 5.82 8.22 0.75
N GLY A 256 7.03 7.93 0.26
CA GLY A 256 8.17 8.83 0.34
C GLY A 256 9.06 8.72 -0.88
N MET A 257 9.98 9.67 -1.04
CA MET A 257 10.97 9.62 -2.12
C MET A 257 12.33 9.20 -1.57
N THR A 258 13.07 8.43 -2.38
CA THR A 258 14.43 8.03 -2.00
C THR A 258 15.40 9.17 -2.23
N LYS A 259 16.43 9.28 -1.38
CA LYS A 259 17.51 10.24 -1.58
C LYS A 259 18.43 9.90 -2.76
N TYR A 260 18.27 8.70 -3.33
CA TYR A 260 19.01 8.21 -4.47
C TYR A 260 18.25 8.38 -5.80
N SER A 261 17.04 8.94 -5.76
CA SER A 261 16.24 9.17 -6.95
C SER A 261 16.99 9.96 -8.02
N GLN A 262 16.93 9.47 -9.24
CA GLN A 262 17.43 10.18 -10.42
C GLN A 262 16.38 11.14 -10.99
N GLN A 263 15.15 11.10 -10.47
CA GLN A 263 13.99 11.87 -10.88
C GLN A 263 13.31 12.62 -9.70
N PRO A 264 14.05 13.38 -8.85
CA PRO A 264 13.51 13.90 -7.58
C PRO A 264 12.33 14.86 -7.77
N GLN A 265 12.32 15.64 -8.85
CA GLN A 265 11.20 16.54 -9.15
C GLN A 265 9.95 15.77 -9.57
N LEU A 266 10.13 14.72 -10.38
CA LEU A 266 9.03 13.87 -10.83
C LEU A 266 8.49 13.04 -9.66
N ALA A 267 9.36 12.53 -8.78
CA ALA A 267 8.98 11.83 -7.55
C ALA A 267 8.11 12.73 -6.66
N ARG A 268 8.52 13.98 -6.44
CA ARG A 268 7.71 14.94 -5.65
C ARG A 268 6.36 15.22 -6.30
N ARG A 269 6.31 15.40 -7.62
CA ARG A 269 5.05 15.59 -8.35
C ARG A 269 4.14 14.37 -8.21
N PHE A 270 4.70 13.15 -8.22
CA PHE A 270 3.92 11.93 -8.00
C PHE A 270 3.35 11.88 -6.57
N LEU A 271 4.14 12.20 -5.54
CA LEU A 271 3.64 12.30 -4.17
C LEU A 271 2.52 13.34 -4.03
N GLN A 272 2.64 14.51 -4.67
CA GLN A 272 1.56 15.51 -4.71
C GLN A 272 0.31 14.99 -5.42
N TYR A 273 0.49 14.23 -6.50
CA TYR A 273 -0.60 13.63 -7.25
C TYR A 273 -1.38 12.61 -6.41
N LEU A 274 -0.71 11.83 -5.54
CA LEU A 274 -1.39 10.92 -4.61
C LEU A 274 -2.37 11.63 -3.67
N LEU A 275 -2.15 12.91 -3.39
CA LEU A 275 -3.00 13.73 -2.50
C LEU A 275 -4.14 14.46 -3.25
N THR A 276 -4.27 14.28 -4.57
CA THR A 276 -5.37 14.90 -5.30
C THR A 276 -6.70 14.20 -5.03
N PRO A 277 -7.84 14.90 -5.07
CA PRO A 277 -9.16 14.30 -4.84
C PRO A 277 -9.44 13.11 -5.75
N GLU A 278 -9.00 13.16 -7.01
CA GLU A 278 -9.18 12.10 -8.00
C GLU A 278 -8.48 10.81 -7.58
N VAL A 279 -7.24 10.91 -7.10
CA VAL A 279 -6.48 9.73 -6.64
C VAL A 279 -7.01 9.24 -5.29
N GLN A 280 -7.39 10.14 -4.41
CA GLN A 280 -7.98 9.78 -3.13
C GLN A 280 -9.31 9.03 -3.29
N GLN A 281 -10.08 9.36 -4.34
CA GLN A 281 -11.26 8.59 -4.73
C GLN A 281 -10.87 7.17 -5.17
N GLN A 282 -9.75 6.99 -5.90
CA GLN A 282 -9.27 5.66 -6.30
C GLN A 282 -8.83 4.81 -5.11
N PHE A 283 -8.26 5.41 -4.07
CA PHE A 283 -7.96 4.68 -2.83
C PHE A 283 -9.24 4.19 -2.14
N ALA A 284 -10.29 4.98 -2.10
CA ALA A 284 -11.57 4.53 -1.55
C ALA A 284 -12.25 3.45 -2.41
N GLU A 285 -12.19 3.55 -3.74
CA GLU A 285 -12.91 2.64 -4.65
C GLU A 285 -12.16 1.35 -4.95
N LYS A 286 -10.81 1.39 -5.02
CA LYS A 286 -9.98 0.28 -5.48
C LYS A 286 -9.13 -0.32 -4.35
N ASN A 287 -8.45 0.51 -3.55
CA ASN A 287 -7.72 0.02 -2.38
C ASN A 287 -8.66 -0.32 -1.23
N VAL A 288 -9.89 0.20 -1.30
CA VAL A 288 -10.97 0.09 -0.28
C VAL A 288 -10.48 0.50 1.11
N MET A 289 -9.63 1.51 1.16
CA MET A 289 -9.13 2.14 2.37
C MET A 289 -9.75 3.51 2.56
N TYR A 290 -9.70 4.06 3.76
CA TYR A 290 -10.18 5.41 4.02
C TYR A 290 -9.22 6.44 3.43
N PRO A 291 -9.70 7.37 2.59
CA PRO A 291 -8.86 8.40 1.98
C PRO A 291 -8.36 9.40 3.02
N ILE A 292 -7.14 9.90 2.81
CA ILE A 292 -6.52 10.92 3.67
C ILE A 292 -7.13 12.30 3.44
N ILE A 293 -7.49 12.62 2.20
CA ILE A 293 -8.19 13.86 1.86
C ILE A 293 -9.68 13.58 1.80
N SER A 294 -10.49 14.49 2.32
CA SER A 294 -11.94 14.35 2.30
C SER A 294 -12.47 14.19 0.88
N THR A 295 -13.13 13.08 0.63
CA THR A 295 -13.83 12.75 -0.61
C THR A 295 -15.08 11.93 -0.29
N SER A 296 -15.98 11.77 -1.26
CA SER A 296 -17.16 10.93 -1.09
C SER A 296 -16.77 9.46 -1.07
N LEU A 297 -17.12 8.77 0.01
CA LEU A 297 -16.95 7.32 0.07
C LEU A 297 -18.01 6.61 -0.79
N PRO A 298 -17.65 5.50 -1.47
CA PRO A 298 -18.65 4.62 -2.09
C PRO A 298 -19.73 4.19 -1.09
N PRO A 299 -21.01 4.08 -1.49
CA PRO A 299 -22.11 3.67 -0.58
C PRO A 299 -21.89 2.32 0.11
N ALA A 300 -21.04 1.48 -0.43
CA ALA A 300 -20.67 0.21 0.19
C ALA A 300 -19.99 0.36 1.56
N PHE A 301 -19.34 1.50 1.83
CA PHE A 301 -18.76 1.80 3.15
C PHE A 301 -19.81 1.98 4.25
N ASP A 302 -21.07 2.29 3.90
CA ASP A 302 -22.15 2.38 4.87
C ASP A 302 -22.73 1.01 5.25
N GLN A 303 -22.34 -0.05 4.54
CA GLN A 303 -22.87 -1.40 4.71
C GLN A 303 -21.92 -2.32 5.51
N ILE A 304 -20.76 -1.83 5.90
CA ILE A 304 -19.78 -2.55 6.72
C ILE A 304 -19.82 -2.11 8.18
N ASN A 305 -19.30 -2.96 9.05
CA ASN A 305 -19.15 -2.63 10.46
C ASN A 305 -18.19 -1.45 10.65
N LYS A 306 -18.58 -0.47 11.46
CA LYS A 306 -17.74 0.70 11.77
C LYS A 306 -16.86 0.41 12.99
N ILE A 307 -15.62 0.89 12.93
CA ILE A 307 -14.69 0.82 14.05
C ILE A 307 -14.82 2.09 14.89
N ASN A 308 -15.11 1.91 16.17
CA ASN A 308 -15.39 3.03 17.09
C ASN A 308 -14.17 3.40 17.96
N LYS A 309 -13.15 2.53 18.03
CA LYS A 309 -11.98 2.74 18.86
C LYS A 309 -10.72 2.33 18.13
N ALA A 310 -9.86 3.30 17.87
CA ALA A 310 -8.54 3.09 17.31
C ALA A 310 -7.51 2.79 18.41
N LEU A 311 -6.60 1.86 18.12
CA LEU A 311 -5.41 1.57 18.91
C LEU A 311 -4.19 1.87 18.05
N GLU A 312 -3.16 2.42 18.65
CA GLU A 312 -1.85 2.60 18.00
C GLU A 312 -0.76 2.75 19.07
N PHE A 313 0.45 2.46 18.71
CA PHE A 313 1.62 2.79 19.50
C PHE A 313 2.28 4.05 18.95
N ASP A 314 2.94 4.79 19.84
CA ASP A 314 3.87 5.81 19.45
C ASP A 314 5.00 5.22 18.59
N ALA A 315 5.41 5.96 17.54
CA ALA A 315 6.39 5.49 16.55
C ALA A 315 7.75 5.16 17.19
N GLN A 316 8.17 5.91 18.23
CA GLN A 316 9.42 5.64 18.94
C GLN A 316 9.32 4.33 19.73
N LYS A 317 8.20 4.09 20.41
CA LYS A 317 7.95 2.83 21.11
C LYS A 317 7.99 1.63 20.17
N VAL A 318 7.43 1.76 18.97
CA VAL A 318 7.52 0.73 17.93
C VAL A 318 8.96 0.51 17.52
N ALA A 319 9.68 1.57 17.16
CA ALA A 319 11.07 1.49 16.70
C ALA A 319 12.00 0.79 17.72
N ASP A 320 11.82 1.09 19.01
CA ASP A 320 12.63 0.54 20.08
C ASP A 320 12.35 -0.95 20.38
N ASN A 321 11.11 -1.38 20.18
CA ASN A 321 10.66 -2.69 20.67
C ASN A 321 10.35 -3.72 19.58
N GLN A 322 10.10 -3.31 18.34
CA GLN A 322 9.64 -4.20 17.27
C GLN A 322 10.50 -5.46 17.11
N LYS A 323 11.83 -5.33 17.12
CA LYS A 323 12.73 -6.49 16.97
C LYS A 323 12.57 -7.50 18.12
N ALA A 324 12.35 -7.01 19.33
CA ALA A 324 12.13 -7.87 20.49
C ALA A 324 10.77 -8.56 20.41
N TRP A 325 9.72 -7.83 20.04
CA TRP A 325 8.36 -8.37 19.89
C TRP A 325 8.25 -9.38 18.75
N VAL A 326 8.95 -9.18 17.64
CA VAL A 326 9.02 -10.17 16.55
C VAL A 326 9.69 -11.46 17.02
N ARG A 327 10.78 -11.39 17.80
CA ARG A 327 11.42 -12.59 18.38
C ARG A 327 10.51 -13.28 19.39
N GLU A 328 9.81 -12.53 20.22
CA GLU A 328 8.81 -13.03 21.18
C GLU A 328 7.73 -13.84 20.46
N TRP A 329 7.11 -13.25 19.41
CA TRP A 329 6.15 -13.92 18.56
C TRP A 329 6.72 -15.21 17.95
N GLN A 330 7.89 -15.13 17.33
CA GLN A 330 8.52 -16.27 16.66
C GLN A 330 8.78 -17.43 17.64
N SER A 331 9.26 -17.12 18.84
CA SER A 331 9.48 -18.12 19.88
C SER A 331 8.18 -18.73 20.37
N ALA A 332 7.11 -17.91 20.51
CA ALA A 332 5.83 -18.38 21.02
C ALA A 332 5.12 -19.34 20.05
N ILE A 333 5.17 -19.07 18.73
CA ILE A 333 4.50 -19.91 17.72
C ILE A 333 5.29 -21.18 17.35
N SER A 334 6.57 -21.29 17.77
CA SER A 334 7.44 -22.45 17.50
C SER A 334 7.35 -23.54 18.59
N GLN A 335 6.60 -23.29 19.65
CA GLN A 335 6.37 -24.23 20.78
C GLN A 335 5.08 -25.02 20.57
#